data_166b9d5d0f398c04dc94f498ed397adf
#
_entry.id   166b9d5d0f398c04dc94f498ed397adf
#
_cell.length_a   1.000
_cell.length_b   1.000
_cell.length_c   1.000
_cell.angle_alpha   90.00
_cell.angle_beta   90.00
_cell.angle_gamma   90.00
#
_symmetry.space_group_name_H-M   'P 1'
#
loop_
_entity.id
_entity.type
_entity.pdbx_description
1 polymer ?
#
loop_
_entity_poly.entity_id
_entity_poly.type
_entity_poly.pdbx_seq_one_letter_code
_entity_poly.pdbx_strand_id
1 'polypeptide(L)'
;MTNHPLDLYAYAERRNIDVDWIPMRRATSLSVPLGDRYAIALDPWKLGSLAQETVCLAHELGHCETGSFYNQYAALDVRQRHENRADKWAIQHLIPVEELDEAVADGCEDIPALSEHFCVTED
;
A
#
# COMPACT_ATOMS: atom_id res chain seq x y z
N MET A 1 -4.45 -16.07 -4.61
CA MET A 1 -3.11 -15.91 -4.01
C MET A 1 -3.17 -14.91 -2.88
N THR A 2 -2.57 -15.23 -1.74
CA THR A 2 -2.58 -14.38 -0.55
C THR A 2 -1.36 -13.47 -0.54
N ASN A 3 -1.57 -12.20 -0.25
CA ASN A 3 -0.47 -11.24 -0.09
C ASN A 3 0.22 -11.43 1.25
N HIS A 4 1.49 -11.09 1.30
CA HIS A 4 2.26 -11.05 2.52
C HIS A 4 3.17 -9.81 2.49
N PRO A 5 3.35 -9.11 3.62
CA PRO A 5 4.21 -7.93 3.63
C PRO A 5 5.63 -8.20 3.12
N LEU A 6 6.19 -9.40 3.35
CA LEU A 6 7.53 -9.75 2.88
C LEU A 6 7.66 -9.64 1.36
N ASP A 7 6.60 -9.92 0.60
CA ASP A 7 6.61 -9.80 -0.86
C ASP A 7 6.77 -8.33 -1.26
N LEU A 8 6.15 -7.43 -0.51
CA LEU A 8 6.23 -5.99 -0.77
C LEU A 8 7.58 -5.41 -0.37
N TYR A 9 8.18 -5.89 0.72
CA TYR A 9 9.54 -5.51 1.09
C TYR A 9 10.54 -5.94 0.02
N ALA A 10 10.39 -7.16 -0.50
CA ALA A 10 11.22 -7.65 -1.59
C ALA A 10 11.01 -6.82 -2.86
N TYR A 11 9.78 -6.44 -3.16
CA TYR A 11 9.47 -5.55 -4.28
C TYR A 11 10.20 -4.21 -4.12
N ALA A 12 10.10 -3.59 -2.95
CA ALA A 12 10.76 -2.32 -2.67
C ALA A 12 12.27 -2.43 -2.88
N GLU A 13 12.89 -3.50 -2.38
CA GLU A 13 14.32 -3.74 -2.54
C GLU A 13 14.72 -3.81 -4.03
N ARG A 14 13.95 -4.54 -4.83
CA ARG A 14 14.22 -4.65 -6.27
C ARG A 14 14.09 -3.30 -6.99
N ARG A 15 13.27 -2.39 -6.45
CA ARG A 15 13.05 -1.06 -7.02
C ARG A 15 13.93 0.02 -6.42
N ASN A 16 14.86 -0.35 -5.52
CA ASN A 16 15.74 0.57 -4.80
C ASN A 16 14.95 1.60 -3.97
N ILE A 17 13.87 1.17 -3.38
CA ILE A 17 13.06 1.97 -2.46
C ILE A 17 13.43 1.57 -1.05
N ASP A 18 13.93 2.52 -0.26
CA ASP A 18 14.30 2.27 1.12
C ASP A 18 13.05 2.23 1.99
N VAL A 19 12.93 1.21 2.85
CA VAL A 19 11.83 1.10 3.80
C VAL A 19 12.41 1.00 5.20
N ASP A 20 12.04 1.95 6.06
CA ASP A 20 12.50 1.99 7.44
C ASP A 20 11.33 1.95 8.42
N TRP A 21 11.54 1.35 9.57
CA TRP A 21 10.56 1.33 10.65
C TRP A 21 10.89 2.46 11.62
N ILE A 22 9.99 3.43 11.71
CA ILE A 22 10.22 4.66 12.46
C ILE A 22 8.96 5.00 13.27
N PRO A 23 9.07 5.21 14.59
CA PRO A 23 7.94 5.72 15.36
C PRO A 23 7.57 7.13 14.88
N MET A 24 6.30 7.36 14.62
CA MET A 24 5.82 8.64 14.10
C MET A 24 4.64 9.15 14.93
N ARG A 25 4.54 10.46 15.08
CA ARG A 25 3.49 11.06 15.89
C ARG A 25 2.14 11.09 15.17
N ARG A 26 2.14 11.44 13.89
CA ARG A 26 0.92 11.80 13.14
C ARG A 26 0.64 10.90 11.95
N ALA A 27 1.51 9.97 11.65
CA ALA A 27 1.35 9.10 10.50
C ALA A 27 1.59 7.67 10.90
N THR A 28 0.93 6.74 10.20
CA THR A 28 1.19 5.31 10.30
C THR A 28 2.22 4.89 9.25
N SER A 29 2.17 5.54 8.11
CA SER A 29 3.12 5.34 7.01
C SER A 29 3.33 6.65 6.27
N LEU A 30 4.48 6.75 5.59
CA LEU A 30 4.86 7.95 4.87
C LEU A 30 5.83 7.57 3.76
N SER A 31 5.74 8.25 2.62
CA SER A 31 6.70 8.09 1.54
C SER A 31 7.18 9.45 1.07
N VAL A 32 8.46 9.53 0.70
CA VAL A 32 9.06 10.78 0.25
C VAL A 32 10.04 10.51 -0.91
N PRO A 33 10.13 11.43 -1.87
CA PRO A 33 11.21 11.39 -2.86
C PRO A 33 12.50 11.92 -2.24
N LEU A 34 13.61 11.25 -2.53
CA LEU A 34 14.95 11.66 -2.09
C LEU A 34 15.87 11.66 -3.29
N GLY A 35 15.91 12.78 -4.02
CA GLY A 35 16.70 12.87 -5.25
C GLY A 35 16.14 11.90 -6.30
N ASP A 36 16.97 10.94 -6.72
CA ASP A 36 16.60 9.92 -7.70
C ASP A 36 16.05 8.65 -7.06
N ARG A 37 15.89 8.65 -5.74
CA ARG A 37 15.39 7.49 -4.98
C ARG A 37 14.16 7.88 -4.18
N TYR A 38 13.51 6.87 -3.60
CA TYR A 38 12.36 7.06 -2.73
C TYR A 38 12.61 6.37 -1.40
N ALA A 39 11.98 6.88 -0.35
CA ALA A 39 12.04 6.27 0.97
C ALA A 39 10.63 6.17 1.56
N ILE A 40 10.40 5.07 2.26
CA ILE A 40 9.14 4.81 2.95
C ILE A 40 9.44 4.62 4.43
N ALA A 41 8.63 5.24 5.29
CA ALA A 41 8.67 5.01 6.72
C ALA A 41 7.35 4.36 7.15
N LEU A 42 7.47 3.31 7.96
CA LEU A 42 6.32 2.62 8.57
C LEU A 42 6.49 2.68 10.09
N ASP A 43 5.41 2.96 10.79
CA ASP A 43 5.41 2.89 12.25
C ASP A 43 4.87 1.51 12.68
N PRO A 44 5.75 0.57 13.04
CA PRO A 44 5.31 -0.79 13.37
C PRO A 44 4.44 -0.86 14.62
N TRP A 45 4.53 0.13 15.50
CA TRP A 45 3.72 0.18 16.72
C TRP A 45 2.24 0.50 16.44
N LYS A 46 1.96 1.12 15.29
CA LYS A 46 0.60 1.47 14.87
C LYS A 46 -0.01 0.46 13.92
N LEU A 47 0.80 -0.45 13.37
CA LEU A 47 0.32 -1.48 12.46
C LEU A 47 -0.18 -2.67 13.28
N GLY A 48 -1.49 -2.90 13.30
CA GLY A 48 -2.11 -3.89 14.16
C GLY A 48 -2.20 -5.29 13.58
N SER A 49 -1.90 -5.47 12.29
CA SER A 49 -2.01 -6.78 11.63
C SER A 49 -1.15 -6.83 10.38
N LEU A 50 -0.95 -8.05 9.87
CA LEU A 50 -0.28 -8.25 8.59
C LEU A 50 -1.07 -7.58 7.45
N ALA A 51 -2.39 -7.61 7.52
CA ALA A 51 -3.22 -6.96 6.51
C ALA A 51 -3.02 -5.45 6.49
N GLN A 52 -2.95 -4.81 7.66
CA GLN A 52 -2.67 -3.38 7.75
C GLN A 52 -1.27 -3.04 7.23
N GLU A 53 -0.28 -3.83 7.58
CA GLU A 53 1.10 -3.64 7.09
C GLU A 53 1.14 -3.76 5.57
N THR A 54 0.48 -4.78 5.03
CA THR A 54 0.39 -5.00 3.58
C THR A 54 -0.23 -3.80 2.88
N VAL A 55 -1.37 -3.33 3.36
CA VAL A 55 -2.09 -2.22 2.72
C VAL A 55 -1.32 -0.92 2.84
N CYS A 56 -0.78 -0.60 4.02
CA CYS A 56 -0.01 0.62 4.21
C CYS A 56 1.24 0.65 3.34
N LEU A 57 1.98 -0.45 3.31
CA LEU A 57 3.20 -0.54 2.50
C LEU A 57 2.87 -0.44 1.00
N ALA A 58 1.82 -1.13 0.54
CA ALA A 58 1.39 -1.06 -0.86
C ALA A 58 0.96 0.36 -1.24
N HIS A 59 0.26 1.07 -0.35
CA HIS A 59 -0.13 2.45 -0.59
C HIS A 59 1.09 3.35 -0.78
N GLU A 60 2.08 3.24 0.11
CA GLU A 60 3.31 4.04 -0.01
C GLU A 60 4.13 3.67 -1.25
N LEU A 61 4.19 2.37 -1.60
CA LEU A 61 4.80 1.95 -2.85
C LEU A 61 4.06 2.54 -4.05
N GLY A 62 2.74 2.67 -3.96
CA GLY A 62 1.92 3.30 -4.99
C GLY A 62 2.33 4.76 -5.22
N HIS A 63 2.57 5.53 -4.16
CA HIS A 63 3.10 6.88 -4.29
C HIS A 63 4.44 6.89 -5.03
N CYS A 64 5.34 5.98 -4.66
CA CYS A 64 6.66 5.89 -5.28
C CYS A 64 6.58 5.49 -6.76
N GLU A 65 5.79 4.46 -7.08
CA GLU A 65 5.71 3.92 -8.44
C GLU A 65 4.98 4.84 -9.40
N THR A 66 4.04 5.65 -8.91
CA THR A 66 3.29 6.60 -9.75
C THR A 66 3.87 8.01 -9.71
N GLY A 67 4.84 8.27 -8.84
CA GLY A 67 5.37 9.62 -8.63
C GLY A 67 4.34 10.57 -8.04
N SER A 68 3.34 10.06 -7.32
CA SER A 68 2.20 10.83 -6.83
C SER A 68 2.48 11.44 -5.46
N PHE A 69 3.33 12.46 -5.44
CA PHE A 69 3.65 13.20 -4.22
C PHE A 69 3.06 14.59 -4.29
N TYR A 70 2.70 15.15 -3.13
CA TYR A 70 2.16 16.49 -3.07
C TYR A 70 2.70 17.24 -1.86
N ASN A 71 2.70 18.58 -1.98
CA ASN A 71 3.07 19.46 -0.90
C ASN A 71 1.92 19.51 0.13
N GLN A 72 2.25 19.60 1.42
CA GLN A 72 1.25 19.68 2.49
C GLN A 72 0.31 20.89 2.34
N TYR A 73 0.71 21.90 1.57
CA TYR A 73 -0.09 23.09 1.30
C TYR A 73 -0.89 23.00 0.00
N ALA A 74 -0.83 21.88 -0.70
CA ALA A 74 -1.61 21.69 -1.92
C ALA A 74 -3.12 21.71 -1.61
N ALA A 75 -3.91 22.10 -2.59
CA ALA A 75 -5.37 22.08 -2.45
C ALA A 75 -5.88 20.65 -2.19
N LEU A 76 -6.98 20.53 -1.47
CA LEU A 76 -7.52 19.22 -1.07
C LEU A 76 -7.83 18.32 -2.26
N ASP A 77 -8.34 18.86 -3.36
CA ASP A 77 -8.61 18.08 -4.55
C ASP A 77 -7.34 17.56 -5.23
N VAL A 78 -6.26 18.34 -5.19
CA VAL A 78 -4.96 17.92 -5.70
C VAL A 78 -4.41 16.78 -4.86
N ARG A 79 -4.45 16.93 -3.54
CA ARG A 79 -4.00 15.88 -2.62
C ARG A 79 -4.80 14.59 -2.83
N GLN A 80 -6.11 14.69 -2.96
CA GLN A 80 -6.97 13.53 -3.15
C GLN A 80 -6.67 12.80 -4.47
N ARG A 81 -6.35 13.53 -5.53
CA ARG A 81 -5.97 12.89 -6.80
C ARG A 81 -4.68 12.08 -6.67
N HIS A 82 -3.69 12.58 -5.93
CA HIS A 82 -2.46 11.84 -5.69
C HIS A 82 -2.69 10.62 -4.80
N GLU A 83 -3.52 10.75 -3.77
CA GLU A 83 -3.90 9.62 -2.93
C GLU A 83 -4.65 8.56 -3.74
N ASN A 84 -5.55 8.96 -4.62
CA ASN A 84 -6.30 8.04 -5.48
C ASN A 84 -5.38 7.27 -6.43
N ARG A 85 -4.34 7.91 -6.96
CA ARG A 85 -3.36 7.23 -7.81
C ARG A 85 -2.60 6.15 -7.04
N ALA A 86 -2.17 6.48 -5.83
CA ALA A 86 -1.47 5.51 -4.98
C ALA A 86 -2.39 4.35 -4.62
N ASP A 87 -3.62 4.63 -4.24
CA ASP A 87 -4.62 3.61 -3.92
C ASP A 87 -4.91 2.71 -5.12
N LYS A 88 -5.06 3.28 -6.30
CA LYS A 88 -5.31 2.51 -7.51
C LYS A 88 -4.17 1.56 -7.80
N TRP A 89 -2.92 2.04 -7.71
CA TRP A 89 -1.76 1.18 -7.88
C TRP A 89 -1.76 0.04 -6.87
N ALA A 90 -1.99 0.37 -5.59
CA ALA A 90 -2.00 -0.62 -4.51
C ALA A 90 -3.07 -1.68 -4.74
N ILE A 91 -4.28 -1.26 -5.09
CA ILE A 91 -5.40 -2.18 -5.34
C ILE A 91 -5.08 -3.11 -6.50
N GLN A 92 -4.58 -2.57 -7.60
CA GLN A 92 -4.24 -3.38 -8.79
C GLN A 92 -3.10 -4.35 -8.53
N HIS A 93 -2.16 -3.97 -7.66
CA HIS A 93 -1.05 -4.83 -7.30
C HIS A 93 -1.46 -5.95 -6.34
N LEU A 94 -2.27 -5.61 -5.32
CA LEU A 94 -2.68 -6.57 -4.28
C LEU A 94 -3.81 -7.48 -4.75
N ILE A 95 -4.71 -6.96 -5.59
CA ILE A 95 -5.92 -7.69 -6.03
C ILE A 95 -6.03 -7.59 -7.56
N PRO A 96 -5.19 -8.32 -8.32
CA PRO A 96 -5.34 -8.36 -9.76
C PRO A 96 -6.72 -8.91 -10.15
N VAL A 97 -7.31 -8.36 -11.22
CA VAL A 97 -8.68 -8.71 -11.63
C VAL A 97 -8.86 -10.21 -11.82
N GLU A 98 -7.88 -10.87 -12.43
CA GLU A 98 -7.92 -12.31 -12.67
C GLU A 98 -7.99 -13.10 -11.37
N GLU A 99 -7.22 -12.72 -10.37
CA GLU A 99 -7.22 -13.37 -9.07
C GLU A 99 -8.51 -13.08 -8.30
N LEU A 100 -9.09 -11.89 -8.46
CA LEU A 100 -10.38 -11.57 -7.87
C LEU A 100 -11.48 -12.45 -8.45
N ASP A 101 -11.49 -12.61 -9.78
CA ASP A 101 -12.45 -13.50 -10.44
C ASP A 101 -12.32 -14.94 -9.95
N GLU A 102 -11.10 -15.44 -9.81
CA GLU A 102 -10.83 -16.77 -9.29
C GLU A 102 -11.33 -16.94 -7.86
N ALA A 103 -11.06 -15.93 -7.00
CA ALA A 103 -11.48 -15.98 -5.61
C ALA A 103 -13.01 -16.01 -5.50
N VAL A 104 -13.71 -15.22 -6.29
CA VAL A 104 -15.18 -15.22 -6.30
C VAL A 104 -15.71 -16.58 -6.81
N ALA A 105 -15.10 -17.13 -7.86
CA ALA A 105 -15.47 -18.43 -8.38
C ALA A 105 -15.24 -19.54 -7.34
N ASP A 106 -14.26 -19.40 -6.47
CA ASP A 106 -13.92 -20.36 -5.41
C ASP A 106 -14.76 -20.17 -4.14
N GLY A 107 -15.72 -19.24 -4.15
CA GLY A 107 -16.66 -19.05 -3.04
C GLY A 107 -16.42 -17.86 -2.14
N CYS A 108 -15.43 -17.01 -2.43
CA CYS A 108 -15.20 -15.78 -1.68
C CYS A 108 -16.20 -14.72 -2.15
N GLU A 109 -17.40 -14.71 -1.57
CA GLU A 109 -18.51 -13.90 -2.08
C GLU A 109 -18.76 -12.61 -1.29
N ASP A 110 -18.12 -12.42 -0.15
CA ASP A 110 -18.30 -11.22 0.66
C ASP A 110 -16.99 -10.55 0.99
N ILE A 111 -17.07 -9.33 1.53
CA ILE A 111 -15.90 -8.53 1.86
C ILE A 111 -15.01 -9.19 2.91
N PRO A 112 -15.52 -9.74 4.02
CA PRO A 112 -14.66 -10.44 4.98
C PRO A 112 -13.89 -11.61 4.36
N ALA A 113 -14.53 -12.42 3.52
CA ALA A 113 -13.89 -13.56 2.88
C ALA A 113 -12.81 -13.10 1.91
N LEU A 114 -13.06 -12.06 1.12
CA LEU A 114 -12.07 -11.50 0.20
C LEU A 114 -10.90 -10.86 0.95
N SER A 115 -11.18 -10.13 2.01
CA SER A 115 -10.18 -9.51 2.87
C SER A 115 -9.21 -10.58 3.42
N GLU A 116 -9.75 -11.66 3.92
CA GLU A 116 -8.94 -12.76 4.47
C GLU A 116 -8.14 -13.46 3.37
N HIS A 117 -8.77 -13.74 2.23
CA HIS A 117 -8.12 -14.42 1.11
C HIS A 117 -6.90 -13.65 0.60
N PHE A 118 -7.01 -12.33 0.44
CA PHE A 118 -5.93 -11.48 -0.09
C PHE A 118 -5.02 -10.94 1.00
N CYS A 119 -5.33 -11.14 2.28
CA CYS A 119 -4.59 -10.55 3.40
C CYS A 119 -4.52 -9.02 3.28
N VAL A 120 -5.68 -8.41 3.15
CA VAL A 120 -5.84 -6.96 3.07
C VAL A 120 -6.94 -6.53 4.05
N THR A 121 -6.99 -5.23 4.35
CA THR A 121 -8.08 -4.69 5.15
C THR A 121 -9.37 -4.65 4.33
N GLU A 122 -10.51 -4.57 5.02
CA GLU A 122 -11.81 -4.57 4.34
C GLU A 122 -12.10 -3.27 3.59
N ASP A 123 -11.40 -2.19 3.91
CA ASP A 123 -11.58 -0.89 3.29
C ASP A 123 -11.14 -0.85 1.82
#